data_8257ef26ee3bb4e23e3342ca43b04956
#
_entry.id   8257ef26ee3bb4e23e3342ca43b04956
#
_cell.length_a   1.000
_cell.length_b   1.000
_cell.length_c   1.000
_cell.angle_alpha   90.00
_cell.angle_beta   90.00
_cell.angle_gamma   90.00
#
_symmetry.space_group_name_H-M   'P 1'
#
loop_
_entity.id
_entity.type
_entity.pdbx_description
1 polymer ?
#
loop_
_entity_poly.entity_id
_entity_poly.type
_entity_poly.pdbx_seq_one_letter_code
_entity_poly.pdbx_strand_id
1 'polypeptide(L)'
;MSTPDNSLQTADQRVSYGIAMNMGRNIAQQGGVEIDLAAFVVGLQDGLSGAKSRVSEPELRAAFETAQERAEAVAAQGAAKQAEAGNAFLAENKARKGVVTTESGLQYEVLVEGKGAKPTKDQSVEVHYHGTLIDGTVFDSSVQRGETISFPVTGVIPGWVEALQLMPVGSKWKLTIPAELAYGNRAQGGIPAGSVLVFEVELISVS
;
A
#
# COMPACT_ATOMS: atom_id res chain seq x y z
N MET A 1 -32.49 -0.78 -6.78
CA MET A 1 -32.84 -1.96 -5.96
C MET A 1 -32.73 -3.17 -6.86
N SER A 2 -31.64 -3.96 -6.70
CA SER A 2 -31.47 -5.21 -7.46
C SER A 2 -32.45 -6.24 -6.96
N THR A 3 -33.22 -6.86 -7.84
CA THR A 3 -34.10 -8.01 -7.53
C THR A 3 -33.24 -9.10 -6.87
N PRO A 4 -33.65 -9.68 -5.74
CA PRO A 4 -32.93 -10.79 -5.14
C PRO A 4 -32.88 -11.96 -6.14
N ASP A 5 -31.66 -12.41 -6.47
CA ASP A 5 -31.44 -13.58 -7.29
C ASP A 5 -32.03 -14.81 -6.59
N ASN A 6 -33.12 -15.33 -7.16
CA ASN A 6 -33.89 -16.45 -6.61
C ASN A 6 -33.17 -17.80 -6.75
N SER A 7 -31.92 -17.81 -7.24
CA SER A 7 -31.11 -19.02 -7.47
C SER A 7 -30.39 -19.54 -6.22
N LEU A 8 -30.28 -18.74 -5.14
CA LEU A 8 -29.54 -19.08 -3.91
C LEU A 8 -30.50 -19.31 -2.73
N GLN A 9 -31.35 -20.33 -2.82
CA GLN A 9 -32.41 -20.55 -1.83
C GLN A 9 -31.98 -21.47 -0.67
N THR A 10 -31.14 -22.47 -0.93
CA THR A 10 -30.70 -23.43 0.08
C THR A 10 -29.45 -22.96 0.83
N ALA A 11 -29.21 -23.49 2.02
CA ALA A 11 -28.00 -23.24 2.80
C ALA A 11 -26.73 -23.63 2.00
N ASP A 12 -26.75 -24.77 1.34
CA ASP A 12 -25.61 -25.29 0.56
C ASP A 12 -25.29 -24.40 -0.64
N GLN A 13 -26.31 -23.88 -1.33
CA GLN A 13 -26.13 -22.92 -2.42
C GLN A 13 -25.47 -21.62 -1.93
N ARG A 14 -25.90 -21.11 -0.79
CA ARG A 14 -25.32 -19.89 -0.18
C ARG A 14 -23.88 -20.09 0.28
N VAL A 15 -23.57 -21.24 0.87
CA VAL A 15 -22.20 -21.60 1.26
C VAL A 15 -21.31 -21.70 0.03
N SER A 16 -21.75 -22.42 -1.00
CA SER A 16 -21.00 -22.56 -2.26
C SER A 16 -20.73 -21.22 -2.92
N TYR A 17 -21.73 -20.34 -2.97
CA TYR A 17 -21.59 -18.98 -3.47
C TYR A 17 -20.59 -18.18 -2.64
N GLY A 18 -20.65 -18.27 -1.30
CA GLY A 18 -19.72 -17.57 -0.40
C GLY A 18 -18.26 -17.99 -0.60
N ILE A 19 -18.03 -19.30 -0.78
CA ILE A 19 -16.69 -19.84 -1.09
C ILE A 19 -16.19 -19.28 -2.42
N ALA A 20 -16.99 -19.38 -3.49
CA ALA A 20 -16.63 -18.90 -4.82
C ALA A 20 -16.37 -17.39 -4.83
N MET A 21 -17.18 -16.59 -4.10
CA MET A 21 -17.00 -15.15 -3.98
C MET A 21 -15.69 -14.79 -3.28
N ASN A 22 -15.33 -15.50 -2.21
CA ASN A 22 -14.07 -15.29 -1.52
C ASN A 22 -12.87 -15.66 -2.41
N MET A 23 -12.94 -16.76 -3.15
CA MET A 23 -11.91 -17.13 -4.12
C MET A 23 -11.75 -16.04 -5.19
N GLY A 24 -12.85 -15.57 -5.78
CA GLY A 24 -12.83 -14.51 -6.79
C GLY A 24 -12.24 -13.20 -6.27
N ARG A 25 -12.56 -12.80 -5.03
CA ARG A 25 -11.96 -11.62 -4.39
C ARG A 25 -10.45 -11.78 -4.19
N ASN A 26 -10.00 -12.93 -3.72
CA ASN A 26 -8.57 -13.20 -3.52
C ASN A 26 -7.80 -13.15 -4.84
N ILE A 27 -8.34 -13.73 -5.90
CA ILE A 27 -7.74 -13.69 -7.24
C ILE A 27 -7.66 -12.25 -7.75
N ALA A 28 -8.75 -11.47 -7.60
CA ALA A 28 -8.80 -10.08 -8.03
C ALA A 28 -7.79 -9.18 -7.26
N GLN A 29 -7.57 -9.47 -5.97
CA GLN A 29 -6.60 -8.74 -5.14
C GLN A 29 -5.15 -9.06 -5.48
N GLN A 30 -4.84 -10.29 -5.89
CA GLN A 30 -3.49 -10.68 -6.29
C GLN A 30 -3.05 -9.99 -7.57
N GLY A 31 -3.98 -9.63 -8.46
CA GLY A 31 -3.69 -8.95 -9.72
C GLY A 31 -2.86 -9.80 -10.71
N GLY A 32 -2.75 -9.33 -11.94
CA GLY A 32 -1.77 -9.87 -12.91
C GLY A 32 -2.16 -11.15 -13.63
N VAL A 33 -3.22 -11.87 -13.21
CA VAL A 33 -3.74 -13.05 -13.92
C VAL A 33 -5.13 -12.73 -14.47
N GLU A 34 -5.26 -12.74 -15.78
CA GLU A 34 -6.56 -12.65 -16.44
C GLU A 34 -7.22 -14.03 -16.41
N ILE A 35 -8.36 -14.14 -15.71
CA ILE A 35 -9.06 -15.41 -15.52
C ILE A 35 -10.08 -15.61 -16.63
N ASP A 36 -9.90 -16.69 -17.42
CA ASP A 36 -10.97 -17.24 -18.25
C ASP A 36 -11.96 -17.98 -17.33
N LEU A 37 -13.13 -17.36 -17.13
CA LEU A 37 -14.15 -17.90 -16.22
C LEU A 37 -14.65 -19.27 -16.65
N ALA A 38 -14.73 -19.58 -17.95
CA ALA A 38 -15.19 -20.86 -18.43
C ALA A 38 -14.19 -21.97 -18.09
N ALA A 39 -12.90 -21.73 -18.37
CA ALA A 39 -11.82 -22.65 -18.00
C ALA A 39 -11.69 -22.81 -16.48
N PHE A 40 -11.86 -21.71 -15.72
CA PHE A 40 -11.84 -21.75 -14.25
C PHE A 40 -12.93 -22.65 -13.67
N VAL A 41 -14.18 -22.55 -14.17
CA VAL A 41 -15.30 -23.37 -13.73
C VAL A 41 -15.05 -24.85 -14.07
N VAL A 42 -14.51 -25.15 -15.24
CA VAL A 42 -14.13 -26.52 -15.64
C VAL A 42 -13.07 -27.09 -14.68
N GLY A 43 -12.02 -26.33 -14.41
CA GLY A 43 -10.98 -26.75 -13.47
C GLY A 43 -11.51 -26.99 -12.06
N LEU A 44 -12.43 -26.15 -11.60
CA LEU A 44 -13.07 -26.31 -10.29
C LEU A 44 -13.93 -27.60 -10.25
N GLN A 45 -14.70 -27.89 -11.29
CA GLN A 45 -15.51 -29.12 -11.39
C GLN A 45 -14.63 -30.37 -11.41
N ASP A 46 -13.54 -30.36 -12.17
CA ASP A 46 -12.60 -31.49 -12.24
C ASP A 46 -11.94 -31.71 -10.87
N GLY A 47 -11.52 -30.63 -10.19
CA GLY A 47 -10.93 -30.72 -8.86
C GLY A 47 -11.90 -31.27 -7.80
N LEU A 48 -13.16 -30.85 -7.80
CA LEU A 48 -14.18 -31.32 -6.86
C LEU A 48 -14.58 -32.78 -7.10
N SER A 49 -14.52 -33.24 -8.36
CA SER A 49 -14.84 -34.62 -8.73
C SER A 49 -13.67 -35.60 -8.59
N GLY A 50 -12.45 -35.11 -8.29
CA GLY A 50 -11.24 -35.92 -8.28
C GLY A 50 -10.80 -36.39 -9.68
N ALA A 51 -11.23 -35.71 -10.74
CA ALA A 51 -10.86 -36.05 -12.11
C ALA A 51 -9.37 -35.77 -12.36
N LYS A 52 -8.79 -36.48 -13.34
CA LYS A 52 -7.42 -36.15 -13.79
C LYS A 52 -7.42 -34.83 -14.52
N SER A 53 -6.33 -34.07 -14.34
CA SER A 53 -6.13 -32.83 -15.09
C SER A 53 -6.23 -33.05 -16.59
N ARG A 54 -6.94 -32.18 -17.28
CA ARG A 54 -7.05 -32.15 -18.76
C ARG A 54 -5.83 -31.53 -19.42
N VAL A 55 -5.01 -30.79 -18.63
CA VAL A 55 -3.80 -30.13 -19.09
C VAL A 55 -2.62 -30.82 -18.43
N SER A 56 -1.56 -31.10 -19.19
CA SER A 56 -0.37 -31.74 -18.66
C SER A 56 0.37 -30.79 -17.68
N GLU A 57 1.12 -31.38 -16.75
CA GLU A 57 1.89 -30.62 -15.76
C GLU A 57 2.90 -29.66 -16.38
N PRO A 58 3.65 -30.03 -17.47
CA PRO A 58 4.53 -29.10 -18.18
C PRO A 58 3.78 -27.90 -18.81
N GLU A 59 2.61 -28.15 -19.41
CA GLU A 59 1.79 -27.07 -20.01
C GLU A 59 1.25 -26.12 -18.95
N LEU A 60 0.79 -26.63 -17.80
CA LEU A 60 0.37 -25.82 -16.67
C LEU A 60 1.51 -24.95 -16.15
N ARG A 61 2.69 -25.54 -15.98
CA ARG A 61 3.88 -24.81 -15.53
C ARG A 61 4.23 -23.67 -16.50
N ALA A 62 4.31 -23.94 -17.78
CA ALA A 62 4.60 -22.93 -18.80
C ALA A 62 3.55 -21.80 -18.83
N ALA A 63 2.25 -22.15 -18.63
CA ALA A 63 1.19 -21.17 -18.56
C ALA A 63 1.32 -20.26 -17.31
N PHE A 64 1.65 -20.85 -16.15
CA PHE A 64 1.90 -20.07 -14.93
C PHE A 64 3.12 -19.16 -15.06
N GLU A 65 4.22 -19.63 -15.62
CA GLU A 65 5.43 -18.83 -15.91
C GLU A 65 5.08 -17.61 -16.80
N THR A 66 4.35 -17.86 -17.90
CA THR A 66 3.90 -16.78 -18.81
C THR A 66 2.97 -15.80 -18.10
N ALA A 67 2.07 -16.27 -17.26
CA ALA A 67 1.17 -15.40 -16.51
C ALA A 67 1.92 -14.56 -15.49
N GLN A 68 2.91 -15.13 -14.82
CA GLN A 68 3.78 -14.42 -13.87
C GLN A 68 4.61 -13.34 -14.57
N GLU A 69 5.24 -13.65 -15.71
CA GLU A 69 6.00 -12.67 -16.50
C GLU A 69 5.12 -11.48 -16.92
N ARG A 70 3.89 -11.74 -17.36
CA ARG A 70 2.93 -10.67 -17.69
C ARG A 70 2.57 -9.83 -16.48
N ALA A 71 2.31 -10.47 -15.33
CA ALA A 71 2.00 -9.77 -14.09
C ALA A 71 3.15 -8.87 -13.64
N GLU A 72 4.38 -9.38 -13.69
CA GLU A 72 5.59 -8.63 -13.38
C GLU A 72 5.80 -7.44 -14.34
N ALA A 73 5.58 -7.63 -15.63
CA ALA A 73 5.67 -6.56 -16.62
C ALA A 73 4.64 -5.44 -16.37
N VAL A 74 3.40 -5.80 -16.04
CA VAL A 74 2.33 -4.83 -15.70
C VAL A 74 2.67 -4.09 -14.41
N ALA A 75 3.15 -4.80 -13.38
CA ALA A 75 3.57 -4.20 -12.13
C ALA A 75 4.75 -3.24 -12.31
N ALA A 76 5.75 -3.63 -13.10
CA ALA A 76 6.90 -2.79 -13.41
C ALA A 76 6.51 -1.51 -14.17
N GLN A 77 5.59 -1.61 -15.14
CA GLN A 77 5.06 -0.44 -15.86
C GLN A 77 4.28 0.48 -14.92
N GLY A 78 3.47 -0.09 -14.02
CA GLY A 78 2.75 0.68 -13.00
C GLY A 78 3.70 1.42 -12.07
N ALA A 79 4.74 0.74 -11.56
CA ALA A 79 5.76 1.34 -10.72
C ALA A 79 6.54 2.46 -11.42
N ALA A 80 6.90 2.27 -12.70
CA ALA A 80 7.60 3.29 -13.49
C ALA A 80 6.75 4.57 -13.66
N LYS A 81 5.46 4.43 -13.98
CA LYS A 81 4.54 5.58 -14.07
C LYS A 81 4.39 6.30 -12.73
N GLN A 82 4.30 5.53 -11.64
CA GLN A 82 4.19 6.10 -10.30
C GLN A 82 5.45 6.86 -9.90
N ALA A 83 6.63 6.31 -10.22
CA ALA A 83 7.91 6.96 -9.98
C ALA A 83 8.09 8.24 -10.82
N GLU A 84 7.66 8.26 -12.09
CA GLU A 84 7.68 9.46 -12.93
C GLU A 84 6.81 10.57 -12.34
N ALA A 85 5.56 10.26 -11.99
CA ALA A 85 4.64 11.21 -11.34
C ALA A 85 5.19 11.67 -9.98
N GLY A 86 5.78 10.76 -9.20
CA GLY A 86 6.42 11.05 -7.92
C GLY A 86 7.61 12.00 -8.06
N ASN A 87 8.47 11.79 -9.05
CA ASN A 87 9.62 12.66 -9.31
C ASN A 87 9.19 14.07 -9.73
N ALA A 88 8.16 14.19 -10.57
CA ALA A 88 7.59 15.49 -10.92
C ALA A 88 7.04 16.21 -9.69
N PHE A 89 6.28 15.51 -8.85
CA PHE A 89 5.75 16.05 -7.60
C PHE A 89 6.86 16.52 -6.64
N LEU A 90 7.91 15.72 -6.46
CA LEU A 90 9.06 16.07 -5.62
C LEU A 90 9.77 17.34 -6.13
N ALA A 91 9.94 17.46 -7.45
CA ALA A 91 10.57 18.64 -8.06
C ALA A 91 9.74 19.92 -7.82
N GLU A 92 8.41 19.83 -8.01
CA GLU A 92 7.50 20.93 -7.74
C GLU A 92 7.47 21.28 -6.24
N ASN A 93 7.36 20.27 -5.37
CA ASN A 93 7.28 20.48 -3.93
C ASN A 93 8.57 21.14 -3.37
N LYS A 94 9.74 20.72 -3.86
CA LYS A 94 11.04 21.30 -3.50
C LYS A 94 11.11 22.82 -3.79
N ALA A 95 10.44 23.29 -4.84
CA ALA A 95 10.43 24.70 -5.24
C ALA A 95 9.48 25.55 -4.39
N ARG A 96 8.62 24.93 -3.56
CA ARG A 96 7.68 25.66 -2.71
C ARG A 96 8.41 26.36 -1.56
N LYS A 97 7.95 27.57 -1.26
CA LYS A 97 8.46 28.36 -0.11
C LYS A 97 8.14 27.59 1.20
N GLY A 98 9.14 27.43 2.06
CA GLY A 98 8.99 26.77 3.35
C GLY A 98 9.31 25.29 3.34
N VAL A 99 9.49 24.68 2.17
CA VAL A 99 9.92 23.29 2.04
C VAL A 99 11.44 23.19 2.14
N VAL A 100 11.90 22.30 3.01
CA VAL A 100 13.30 21.94 3.18
C VAL A 100 13.52 20.56 2.60
N THR A 101 14.60 20.37 1.84
CA THR A 101 15.02 19.06 1.31
C THR A 101 16.33 18.65 1.99
N THR A 102 16.36 17.46 2.55
CA THR A 102 17.57 16.89 3.17
C THR A 102 18.47 16.23 2.13
N GLU A 103 19.67 15.81 2.55
CA GLU A 103 20.62 15.10 1.68
C GLU A 103 20.08 13.75 1.17
N SER A 104 19.23 13.07 1.95
CA SER A 104 18.60 11.83 1.57
C SER A 104 17.49 11.97 0.52
N GLY A 105 17.03 13.23 0.30
CA GLY A 105 15.89 13.55 -0.56
C GLY A 105 14.55 13.65 0.16
N LEU A 106 14.50 13.41 1.48
CA LEU A 106 13.32 13.71 2.28
C LEU A 106 12.99 15.20 2.16
N GLN A 107 11.71 15.52 1.98
CA GLN A 107 11.25 16.91 2.00
C GLN A 107 10.27 17.10 3.16
N TYR A 108 10.39 18.22 3.86
CA TYR A 108 9.48 18.56 4.92
C TYR A 108 9.14 20.05 4.94
N GLU A 109 7.97 20.35 5.44
CA GLU A 109 7.46 21.71 5.69
C GLU A 109 6.99 21.77 7.14
N VAL A 110 7.47 22.75 7.91
CA VAL A 110 7.07 22.96 9.31
C VAL A 110 5.74 23.67 9.31
N LEU A 111 4.67 23.00 9.73
CA LEU A 111 3.34 23.57 9.87
C LEU A 111 3.16 24.22 11.24
N VAL A 112 3.66 23.54 12.29
CA VAL A 112 3.71 24.04 13.66
C VAL A 112 5.10 23.73 14.21
N GLU A 113 5.75 24.72 14.78
CA GLU A 113 7.07 24.56 15.40
C GLU A 113 6.91 24.18 16.88
N GLY A 114 7.39 23.00 17.25
CA GLY A 114 7.49 22.54 18.62
C GLY A 114 8.72 23.09 19.32
N LYS A 115 8.71 22.99 20.67
CA LYS A 115 9.82 23.47 21.51
C LYS A 115 10.37 22.38 22.44
N GLY A 116 9.84 21.15 22.33
CA GLY A 116 10.28 20.03 23.15
C GLY A 116 11.57 19.39 22.69
N ALA A 117 11.94 18.29 23.32
CA ALA A 117 13.10 17.50 22.93
C ALA A 117 12.91 16.86 21.56
N LYS A 118 14.00 16.60 20.84
CA LYS A 118 14.00 15.81 19.61
C LYS A 118 14.23 14.34 19.96
N PRO A 119 13.47 13.41 19.39
CA PRO A 119 13.68 11.98 19.63
C PRO A 119 15.07 11.51 19.18
N THR A 120 15.58 10.51 19.87
CA THR A 120 16.74 9.73 19.44
C THR A 120 16.29 8.38 18.88
N LYS A 121 17.20 7.66 18.20
CA LYS A 121 16.89 6.34 17.60
C LYS A 121 16.39 5.29 18.58
N ASP A 122 16.87 5.37 19.83
CA ASP A 122 16.60 4.38 20.87
C ASP A 122 15.31 4.64 21.65
N GLN A 123 14.60 5.71 21.28
CA GLN A 123 13.38 6.15 21.95
C GLN A 123 12.12 5.72 21.18
N SER A 124 11.00 5.77 21.90
CA SER A 124 9.67 5.65 21.30
C SER A 124 8.99 7.01 21.22
N VAL A 125 8.14 7.16 20.23
CA VAL A 125 7.36 8.38 20.01
C VAL A 125 5.88 8.10 20.00
N GLU A 126 5.09 9.09 20.39
CA GLU A 126 3.66 9.11 20.25
C GLU A 126 3.29 10.21 19.24
N VAL A 127 2.50 9.85 18.23
CA VAL A 127 2.17 10.76 17.14
C VAL A 127 0.69 10.66 16.75
N HIS A 128 0.20 11.76 16.15
CA HIS A 128 -0.88 11.71 15.19
C HIS A 128 -0.33 11.84 13.77
N TYR A 129 -0.94 11.11 12.83
CA TYR A 129 -0.56 11.25 11.43
C TYR A 129 -1.74 11.07 10.47
N HIS A 130 -1.58 11.62 9.29
CA HIS A 130 -2.47 11.44 8.16
C HIS A 130 -1.63 11.21 6.91
N GLY A 131 -1.71 10.00 6.34
CA GLY A 131 -0.91 9.57 5.20
C GLY A 131 -1.72 9.50 3.92
N THR A 132 -1.22 10.14 2.87
CA THR A 132 -1.83 10.17 1.54
C THR A 132 -0.83 9.87 0.44
N LEU A 133 -1.32 9.37 -0.68
CA LEU A 133 -0.59 9.39 -1.94
C LEU A 133 -0.57 10.82 -2.51
N ILE A 134 0.21 11.04 -3.58
CA ILE A 134 0.33 12.37 -4.22
C ILE A 134 -0.99 12.85 -4.85
N ASP A 135 -1.92 11.94 -5.17
CA ASP A 135 -3.26 12.26 -5.69
C ASP A 135 -4.28 12.56 -4.58
N GLY A 136 -3.87 12.52 -3.31
CA GLY A 136 -4.71 12.76 -2.14
C GLY A 136 -5.43 11.51 -1.62
N THR A 137 -5.25 10.34 -2.24
CA THR A 137 -5.81 9.07 -1.74
C THR A 137 -5.24 8.76 -0.36
N VAL A 138 -6.11 8.68 0.65
CA VAL A 138 -5.72 8.33 2.03
C VAL A 138 -5.47 6.83 2.10
N PHE A 139 -4.27 6.43 2.52
CA PHE A 139 -3.95 5.01 2.75
C PHE A 139 -3.92 4.65 4.24
N ASP A 140 -3.62 5.61 5.12
CA ASP A 140 -3.66 5.39 6.56
C ASP A 140 -3.78 6.72 7.32
N SER A 141 -4.52 6.72 8.45
CA SER A 141 -4.71 7.94 9.25
C SER A 141 -5.09 7.62 10.69
N SER A 142 -4.23 7.92 11.64
CA SER A 142 -4.54 7.88 13.07
C SER A 142 -5.56 8.94 13.46
N VAL A 143 -5.58 10.07 12.75
CA VAL A 143 -6.55 11.15 12.97
C VAL A 143 -7.97 10.68 12.66
N GLN A 144 -8.16 9.94 11.55
CA GLN A 144 -9.47 9.37 11.20
C GLN A 144 -9.92 8.28 12.19
N ARG A 145 -8.99 7.55 12.78
CA ARG A 145 -9.30 6.58 13.84
C ARG A 145 -9.59 7.23 15.18
N GLY A 146 -9.20 8.50 15.38
CA GLY A 146 -9.39 9.23 16.64
C GLY A 146 -8.43 8.81 17.76
N GLU A 147 -7.36 8.09 17.44
CA GLU A 147 -6.42 7.53 18.41
C GLU A 147 -4.97 7.83 17.98
N THR A 148 -4.13 8.23 18.92
CA THR A 148 -2.68 8.33 18.73
C THR A 148 -2.06 6.95 18.55
N ILE A 149 -0.86 6.90 17.98
CA ILE A 149 -0.09 5.68 17.88
C ILE A 149 1.31 5.89 18.45
N SER A 150 1.82 4.87 19.15
CA SER A 150 3.17 4.86 19.68
C SER A 150 4.00 3.76 19.02
N PHE A 151 5.24 4.05 18.68
CA PHE A 151 6.18 3.11 18.11
C PHE A 151 7.63 3.53 18.37
N PRO A 152 8.59 2.57 18.37
CA PRO A 152 10.02 2.88 18.38
C PRO A 152 10.41 3.70 17.14
N VAL A 153 11.25 4.70 17.30
CA VAL A 153 11.72 5.55 16.19
C VAL A 153 12.28 4.74 15.02
N THR A 154 12.93 3.61 15.31
CA THR A 154 13.50 2.71 14.29
C THR A 154 12.50 1.69 13.72
N GLY A 155 11.25 1.67 14.19
CA GLY A 155 10.23 0.71 13.80
C GLY A 155 9.41 1.12 12.56
N VAL A 156 9.79 2.20 11.87
CA VAL A 156 9.05 2.80 10.76
C VAL A 156 9.91 2.97 9.51
N ILE A 157 9.33 3.44 8.42
CA ILE A 157 10.05 3.68 7.16
C ILE A 157 11.21 4.68 7.34
N PRO A 158 12.31 4.56 6.56
CA PRO A 158 13.51 5.40 6.71
C PRO A 158 13.24 6.90 6.72
N GLY A 159 12.34 7.39 5.88
CA GLY A 159 11.96 8.80 5.86
C GLY A 159 11.34 9.30 7.16
N TRP A 160 10.60 8.47 7.87
CA TRP A 160 10.08 8.78 9.20
C TRP A 160 11.17 8.75 10.26
N VAL A 161 12.07 7.75 10.22
CA VAL A 161 13.22 7.66 11.14
C VAL A 161 14.05 8.92 11.08
N GLU A 162 14.28 9.47 9.88
CA GLU A 162 15.01 10.70 9.68
C GLU A 162 14.21 11.92 10.18
N ALA A 163 12.95 12.05 9.75
CA ALA A 163 12.11 13.19 10.10
C ALA A 163 11.92 13.34 11.61
N LEU A 164 11.59 12.24 12.31
CA LEU A 164 11.33 12.26 13.75
C LEU A 164 12.53 12.75 14.56
N GLN A 165 13.75 12.42 14.15
CA GLN A 165 14.98 12.90 14.83
C GLN A 165 15.24 14.40 14.59
N LEU A 166 14.60 15.01 13.60
CA LEU A 166 14.67 16.42 13.31
C LEU A 166 13.56 17.22 13.99
N MET A 167 12.41 16.56 14.28
CA MET A 167 11.21 17.19 14.84
C MET A 167 11.31 17.40 16.35
N PRO A 168 11.19 18.63 16.87
CA PRO A 168 10.94 18.84 18.30
C PRO A 168 9.53 18.36 18.70
N VAL A 169 9.37 17.82 19.89
CA VAL A 169 8.05 17.51 20.47
C VAL A 169 7.17 18.76 20.46
N GLY A 170 5.89 18.56 20.12
CA GLY A 170 4.91 19.62 19.89
C GLY A 170 4.91 20.17 18.46
N SER A 171 5.77 19.64 17.57
CA SER A 171 5.76 20.02 16.15
C SER A 171 4.66 19.30 15.38
N LYS A 172 4.16 19.98 14.33
CA LYS A 172 3.40 19.38 13.24
C LYS A 172 4.10 19.67 11.92
N TRP A 173 4.49 18.63 11.21
CA TRP A 173 5.20 18.73 9.94
C TRP A 173 4.44 18.04 8.82
N LYS A 174 4.60 18.57 7.61
CA LYS A 174 4.21 17.88 6.39
C LYS A 174 5.46 17.26 5.78
N LEU A 175 5.49 15.94 5.70
CA LEU A 175 6.58 15.18 5.14
C LEU A 175 6.21 14.76 3.72
N THR A 176 7.13 14.87 2.77
CA THR A 176 7.04 14.28 1.44
C THR A 176 8.22 13.35 1.27
N ILE A 177 7.93 12.07 1.22
CA ILE A 177 8.91 10.99 1.35
C ILE A 177 9.07 10.30 0.00
N PRO A 178 10.27 10.36 -0.63
CA PRO A 178 10.57 9.59 -1.83
C PRO A 178 10.37 8.09 -1.61
N ALA A 179 10.04 7.36 -2.67
CA ALA A 179 9.79 5.92 -2.60
C ALA A 179 10.94 5.14 -1.95
N GLU A 180 12.18 5.53 -2.19
CA GLU A 180 13.40 4.89 -1.65
C GLU A 180 13.50 5.00 -0.12
N LEU A 181 12.90 6.04 0.44
CA LEU A 181 12.81 6.23 1.89
C LEU A 181 11.50 5.70 2.50
N ALA A 182 10.68 5.03 1.69
CA ALA A 182 9.40 4.40 2.06
C ALA A 182 9.41 2.91 1.73
N TYR A 183 8.61 2.47 0.77
CA TYR A 183 8.45 1.05 0.39
C TYR A 183 9.17 0.67 -0.90
N GLY A 184 9.85 1.61 -1.56
CA GLY A 184 10.60 1.39 -2.80
C GLY A 184 9.71 0.84 -3.91
N ASN A 185 10.21 -0.16 -4.62
CA ASN A 185 9.50 -0.83 -5.70
C ASN A 185 8.56 -1.96 -5.23
N ARG A 186 8.10 -1.93 -3.99
CA ARG A 186 7.14 -2.90 -3.45
C ARG A 186 5.81 -2.23 -3.18
N ALA A 187 4.73 -2.87 -3.61
CA ALA A 187 3.39 -2.46 -3.21
C ALA A 187 3.12 -2.91 -1.77
N GLN A 188 2.48 -2.06 -0.97
CA GLN A 188 2.22 -2.32 0.44
C GLN A 188 0.88 -1.71 0.87
N GLY A 189 -0.06 -2.55 1.34
CA GLY A 189 -1.27 -2.06 2.02
C GLY A 189 -2.09 -1.01 1.25
N GLY A 190 -2.27 -1.18 -0.06
CA GLY A 190 -2.96 -0.20 -0.91
C GLY A 190 -2.05 0.91 -1.46
N ILE A 191 -0.76 0.94 -1.09
CA ILE A 191 0.25 1.85 -1.64
C ILE A 191 0.89 1.16 -2.85
N PRO A 192 0.79 1.72 -4.07
CA PRO A 192 1.45 1.18 -5.25
C PRO A 192 2.98 1.22 -5.13
N ALA A 193 3.67 0.32 -5.83
CA ALA A 193 5.14 0.34 -5.94
C ALA A 193 5.61 1.66 -6.56
N GLY A 194 6.73 2.20 -6.09
CA GLY A 194 7.30 3.46 -6.58
C GLY A 194 6.60 4.72 -6.09
N SER A 195 5.70 4.62 -5.11
CA SER A 195 4.92 5.76 -4.63
C SER A 195 5.75 6.70 -3.74
N VAL A 196 5.66 7.98 -4.02
CA VAL A 196 5.99 9.06 -3.08
C VAL A 196 4.85 9.17 -2.07
N LEU A 197 5.19 9.28 -0.80
CA LEU A 197 4.22 9.37 0.29
C LEU A 197 4.19 10.78 0.88
N VAL A 198 3.00 11.27 1.18
CA VAL A 198 2.79 12.54 1.86
C VAL A 198 2.16 12.27 3.21
N PHE A 199 2.76 12.78 4.28
CA PHE A 199 2.23 12.67 5.62
C PHE A 199 2.13 14.05 6.28
N GLU A 200 1.05 14.29 7.00
CA GLU A 200 1.05 15.25 8.09
C GLU A 200 1.28 14.49 9.38
N VAL A 201 2.33 14.87 10.11
CA VAL A 201 2.74 14.20 11.36
C VAL A 201 2.78 15.24 12.48
N GLU A 202 2.11 14.93 13.57
CA GLU A 202 2.17 15.70 14.82
C GLU A 202 2.89 14.85 15.88
N LEU A 203 4.04 15.33 16.35
CA LEU A 203 4.82 14.66 17.39
C LEU A 203 4.37 15.13 18.76
N ILE A 204 3.69 14.25 19.49
CA ILE A 204 3.03 14.53 20.76
C ILE A 204 3.97 14.35 21.93
N SER A 205 4.65 13.20 22.00
CA SER A 205 5.53 12.86 23.11
C SER A 205 6.68 11.95 22.68
N VAL A 206 7.71 11.87 23.52
CA VAL A 206 8.87 10.98 23.39
C VAL A 206 9.14 10.30 24.72
N SER A 207 9.45 9.01 24.68
CA SER A 207 9.73 8.17 25.87
C SER A 207 10.92 7.24 25.65
#